data_f8576505b9109fee1df20dc47a119eb6
#
_entry.id   f8576505b9109fee1df20dc47a119eb6
#
_cell.length_a   1.000
_cell.length_b   1.000
_cell.length_c   1.000
_cell.angle_alpha   90.00
_cell.angle_beta   90.00
_cell.angle_gamma   90.00
#
_symmetry.space_group_name_H-M   'P 1'
#
loop_
_entity.id
_entity.type
_entity.pdbx_description
1 polymer ?
#
loop_
_entity_poly.entity_id
_entity_poly.type
_entity_poly.pdbx_seq_one_letter_code
_entity_poly.pdbx_strand_id
1 'polypeptide(L)'
;WAVSRSGIMALAGVAEESPLESKPSDSGGEGAEFEQFEDETLSPELAGIDEVLEKTKWLVDENATAEQKRPEPGVSVGELLIRDPDWDEGERIGEWLDFAKQVERLPATLAAALLWDAWEHLEPLQRQHWLGQVLVSDFLRSRGKVRSHLLAYAVGLREIPRERRRARDRTTRLIASLDAMSAAAAAGMKDIDRLTLAKRQLERKALGKRSTSSLPVAIHLLLSRPIVSAHMIAKSAKISPRGALNLIGELGVREMTGRGRYRAWGVL
;
A
#
# COMPACT_ATOMS: atom_id res chain seq x y z
N TRP A 1 -2.72 21.39 -7.06
CA TRP A 1 -2.59 19.95 -7.09
C TRP A 1 -1.67 19.55 -8.25
N ALA A 2 -0.59 18.87 -7.94
CA ALA A 2 0.54 18.68 -8.87
C ALA A 2 0.66 17.24 -9.42
N VAL A 3 -0.43 16.49 -9.47
CA VAL A 3 -0.43 15.14 -10.05
C VAL A 3 -0.34 15.24 -11.57
N SER A 4 0.69 14.66 -12.17
CA SER A 4 0.90 14.63 -13.62
C SER A 4 0.40 13.33 -14.24
N ARG A 5 0.12 13.36 -15.56
CA ARG A 5 -0.22 12.17 -16.35
C ARG A 5 0.85 11.08 -16.20
N SER A 6 2.12 11.43 -16.40
CA SER A 6 3.24 10.50 -16.26
C SER A 6 3.36 9.92 -14.84
N GLY A 7 3.08 10.73 -13.81
CA GLY A 7 3.04 10.26 -12.42
C GLY A 7 1.94 9.22 -12.17
N ILE A 8 0.74 9.41 -12.72
CA ILE A 8 -0.35 8.43 -12.60
C ILE A 8 -0.02 7.15 -13.38
N MET A 9 0.52 7.27 -14.59
CA MET A 9 0.94 6.14 -15.42
C MET A 9 2.02 5.30 -14.72
N ALA A 10 3.02 5.97 -14.13
CA ALA A 10 4.07 5.30 -13.36
C ALA A 10 3.50 4.56 -12.11
N LEU A 11 2.58 5.17 -11.38
CA LEU A 11 1.90 4.52 -10.25
C LEU A 11 1.02 3.33 -10.70
N ALA A 12 0.46 3.41 -11.88
CA ALA A 12 -0.32 2.33 -12.48
C ALA A 12 0.55 1.21 -13.06
N GLY A 13 1.88 1.38 -13.13
CA GLY A 13 2.78 0.43 -13.76
C GLY A 13 2.59 0.34 -15.28
N VAL A 14 2.05 1.39 -15.88
CA VAL A 14 1.89 1.51 -17.34
C VAL A 14 3.15 2.18 -17.87
N ALA A 15 3.95 1.47 -18.67
CA ALA A 15 5.13 2.05 -19.30
C ALA A 15 4.70 3.10 -20.34
N GLU A 16 5.19 4.34 -20.19
CA GLU A 16 5.15 5.29 -21.30
C GLU A 16 6.15 4.80 -22.36
N GLU A 17 5.71 4.60 -23.58
CA GLU A 17 6.60 4.46 -24.74
C GLU A 17 7.28 5.81 -24.95
N SER A 18 8.42 6.02 -24.30
CA SER A 18 9.29 7.15 -24.60
C SER A 18 10.09 6.88 -25.85
N PRO A 19 10.17 7.83 -26.80
CA PRO A 19 11.13 7.76 -27.90
C PRO A 19 12.55 7.76 -27.30
N LEU A 20 13.32 6.76 -27.68
CA LEU A 20 14.69 6.52 -27.25
C LEU A 20 15.59 7.73 -27.58
N GLU A 21 15.96 8.52 -26.63
CA GLU A 21 17.21 9.28 -26.66
C GLU A 21 18.25 8.56 -25.78
N SER A 22 19.17 7.92 -26.46
CA SER A 22 20.33 7.25 -25.87
C SER A 22 21.35 8.25 -25.34
N LYS A 23 21.62 8.23 -24.02
CA LYS A 23 22.91 8.66 -23.49
C LYS A 23 23.40 7.64 -22.46
N PRO A 24 24.63 7.12 -22.61
CA PRO A 24 25.21 6.24 -21.61
C PRO A 24 25.76 7.07 -20.45
N SER A 25 25.39 6.79 -19.22
CA SER A 25 26.13 7.21 -18.04
C SER A 25 26.56 5.99 -17.27
N ASP A 26 27.86 5.79 -17.34
CA ASP A 26 28.68 4.95 -16.49
C ASP A 26 28.62 5.45 -15.02
N SER A 27 28.24 4.59 -14.09
CA SER A 27 28.62 4.72 -12.68
C SER A 27 28.45 3.39 -11.96
N GLY A 28 29.57 2.91 -11.43
CA GLY A 28 29.76 1.65 -10.72
C GLY A 28 28.83 1.47 -9.52
N GLY A 29 28.31 0.25 -9.41
CA GLY A 29 27.49 -0.18 -8.28
C GLY A 29 28.37 -0.85 -7.23
N GLU A 30 28.21 -0.43 -6.01
CA GLU A 30 28.69 -1.16 -4.83
C GLU A 30 27.72 -2.29 -4.51
N GLY A 31 28.26 -3.51 -4.48
CA GLY A 31 27.53 -4.70 -4.12
C GLY A 31 27.20 -4.73 -2.63
N ALA A 32 25.96 -4.94 -2.30
CA ALA A 32 25.57 -5.31 -0.95
C ALA A 32 25.80 -6.81 -0.76
N GLU A 33 26.76 -7.16 0.10
CA GLU A 33 27.00 -8.52 0.56
C GLU A 33 25.79 -9.03 1.36
N PHE A 34 25.16 -10.07 0.86
CA PHE A 34 24.22 -10.87 1.61
C PHE A 34 24.99 -11.85 2.50
N GLU A 35 25.03 -11.61 3.80
CA GLU A 35 25.50 -12.60 4.76
C GLU A 35 24.60 -13.84 4.72
N GLN A 36 25.21 -14.97 4.35
CA GLN A 36 24.61 -16.30 4.47
C GLN A 36 24.54 -16.68 5.95
N PHE A 37 23.32 -16.78 6.49
CA PHE A 37 23.09 -17.44 7.76
C PHE A 37 22.91 -18.93 7.50
N GLU A 38 23.85 -19.72 7.98
CA GLU A 38 23.72 -21.17 8.08
C GLU A 38 22.57 -21.50 9.04
N ASP A 39 21.51 -22.09 8.52
CA ASP A 39 20.37 -22.54 9.30
C ASP A 39 20.46 -24.07 9.47
N GLU A 40 20.77 -24.50 10.68
CA GLU A 40 20.82 -25.91 11.05
C GLU A 40 19.42 -26.53 11.10
N THR A 41 19.28 -27.66 10.44
CA THR A 41 18.19 -28.65 10.50
C THR A 41 16.86 -28.24 9.82
N LEU A 42 16.86 -28.30 8.50
CA LEU A 42 15.61 -28.37 7.71
C LEU A 42 15.04 -29.79 7.76
N SER A 43 13.76 -29.92 8.04
CA SER A 43 13.05 -31.22 8.06
C SER A 43 13.04 -31.86 6.67
N PRO A 44 13.00 -33.23 6.56
CA PRO A 44 13.04 -33.93 5.27
C PRO A 44 11.93 -33.55 4.28
N GLU A 45 10.89 -32.91 4.74
CA GLU A 45 9.79 -32.41 3.88
C GLU A 45 10.21 -31.14 3.08
N LEU A 46 11.19 -30.37 3.57
CA LEU A 46 11.70 -29.18 2.86
C LEU A 46 12.81 -29.54 1.86
N ALA A 47 13.51 -30.66 2.04
CA ALA A 47 14.49 -31.15 1.07
C ALA A 47 13.85 -31.45 -0.31
N GLY A 48 12.57 -31.88 -0.34
CA GLY A 48 11.83 -32.09 -1.58
C GLY A 48 11.48 -30.78 -2.31
N ILE A 49 11.36 -29.68 -1.59
CA ILE A 49 11.08 -28.35 -2.17
C ILE A 49 12.35 -27.75 -2.77
N ASP A 50 13.50 -27.95 -2.12
CA ASP A 50 14.79 -27.52 -2.65
C ASP A 50 15.16 -28.24 -3.94
N GLU A 51 14.85 -29.55 -4.05
CA GLU A 51 15.07 -30.31 -5.28
C GLU A 51 14.19 -29.79 -6.44
N VAL A 52 12.97 -29.36 -6.17
CA VAL A 52 12.07 -28.75 -7.17
C VAL A 52 12.55 -27.35 -7.55
N LEU A 53 13.03 -26.56 -6.59
CA LEU A 53 13.60 -25.22 -6.85
C LEU A 53 14.90 -25.30 -7.64
N GLU A 54 15.78 -26.26 -7.37
CA GLU A 54 17.01 -26.50 -8.14
C GLU A 54 16.69 -26.94 -9.57
N LYS A 55 15.71 -27.82 -9.77
CA LYS A 55 15.23 -28.19 -11.11
C LYS A 55 14.61 -27.00 -11.86
N THR A 56 13.95 -26.09 -11.16
CA THR A 56 13.36 -24.89 -11.77
C THR A 56 14.43 -23.87 -12.12
N LYS A 57 15.47 -23.71 -11.30
CA LYS A 57 16.64 -22.89 -11.63
C LYS A 57 17.34 -23.38 -12.89
N TRP A 58 17.56 -24.70 -12.99
CA TRP A 58 18.19 -25.28 -14.17
C TRP A 58 17.39 -25.01 -15.46
N LEU A 59 16.06 -25.09 -15.44
CA LEU A 59 15.20 -24.75 -16.57
C LEU A 59 15.28 -23.26 -16.96
N VAL A 60 15.53 -22.37 -16.00
CA VAL A 60 15.71 -20.92 -16.25
C VAL A 60 17.11 -20.65 -16.81
N ASP A 61 18.16 -21.30 -16.28
CA ASP A 61 19.54 -21.12 -16.73
C ASP A 61 19.81 -21.73 -18.13
N GLU A 62 19.13 -22.82 -18.51
CA GLU A 62 19.26 -23.43 -19.84
C GLU A 62 18.68 -22.53 -20.94
N ASN A 63 17.71 -21.67 -20.62
CA ASN A 63 17.21 -20.63 -21.52
C ASN A 63 18.10 -19.37 -21.55
N ALA A 64 19.05 -19.22 -20.65
CA ALA A 64 19.94 -18.04 -20.61
C ALA A 64 21.18 -18.18 -21.52
N THR A 65 21.49 -19.37 -22.01
CA THR A 65 22.67 -19.64 -22.87
C THR A 65 22.39 -19.75 -24.36
N ALA A 66 21.14 -19.60 -24.79
CA ALA A 66 20.79 -19.51 -26.20
C ALA A 66 20.71 -18.04 -26.63
N GLU A 67 21.78 -17.58 -27.28
CA GLU A 67 21.93 -16.35 -28.08
C GLU A 67 21.10 -15.13 -27.63
N GLN A 68 21.84 -14.12 -27.16
CA GLN A 68 21.39 -12.72 -27.01
C GLN A 68 20.88 -12.14 -28.35
N LYS A 69 19.73 -12.59 -28.79
CA LYS A 69 18.84 -11.79 -29.59
C LYS A 69 17.97 -11.06 -28.58
N ARG A 70 18.19 -9.72 -28.43
CA ARG A 70 17.28 -8.87 -27.67
C ARG A 70 15.86 -9.30 -28.02
N PRO A 71 15.03 -9.76 -27.07
CA PRO A 71 13.63 -9.88 -27.35
C PRO A 71 13.16 -8.45 -27.58
N GLU A 72 12.61 -8.18 -28.74
CA GLU A 72 11.62 -7.11 -28.86
C GLU A 72 10.65 -7.29 -27.70
N PRO A 73 10.10 -6.21 -27.11
CA PRO A 73 9.18 -6.33 -25.99
C PRO A 73 7.99 -7.20 -26.45
N GLY A 74 8.15 -8.49 -26.32
CA GLY A 74 7.14 -9.47 -26.63
C GLY A 74 6.06 -9.32 -25.58
N VAL A 75 4.97 -8.68 -25.95
CA VAL A 75 3.76 -8.59 -25.14
C VAL A 75 3.41 -10.04 -24.74
N SER A 76 3.44 -10.32 -23.44
CA SER A 76 3.07 -11.64 -22.93
C SER A 76 1.68 -11.98 -23.43
N VAL A 77 1.52 -13.17 -24.04
CA VAL A 77 0.22 -13.63 -24.59
C VAL A 77 -0.89 -13.56 -23.51
N GLY A 78 -0.54 -13.76 -22.25
CA GLY A 78 -1.46 -13.57 -21.11
C GLY A 78 -1.83 -12.11 -20.86
N GLU A 79 -0.99 -11.16 -21.25
CA GLU A 79 -1.22 -9.73 -21.13
C GLU A 79 -2.12 -9.19 -22.24
N LEU A 80 -1.96 -9.70 -23.47
CA LEU A 80 -2.84 -9.40 -24.61
C LEU A 80 -4.27 -9.92 -24.42
N LEU A 81 -4.45 -11.06 -23.75
CA LEU A 81 -5.78 -11.65 -23.51
C LEU A 81 -6.61 -10.91 -22.43
N ILE A 82 -5.98 -10.01 -21.65
CA ILE A 82 -6.62 -9.38 -20.50
C ILE A 82 -6.69 -7.84 -20.65
N ARG A 83 -6.02 -7.27 -21.63
CA ARG A 83 -5.97 -5.83 -21.88
C ARG A 83 -6.56 -5.51 -23.25
N ASP A 84 -7.51 -4.58 -23.29
CA ASP A 84 -8.05 -4.04 -24.51
C ASP A 84 -7.00 -3.10 -25.14
N PRO A 85 -6.44 -3.43 -26.33
CA PRO A 85 -5.42 -2.60 -26.97
C PRO A 85 -5.98 -1.25 -27.44
N ASP A 86 -7.29 -1.16 -27.69
CA ASP A 86 -7.95 0.08 -28.15
C ASP A 86 -8.29 1.02 -26.95
N TRP A 87 -7.96 0.61 -25.72
CA TRP A 87 -8.21 1.40 -24.53
C TRP A 87 -7.03 2.32 -24.21
N ASP A 88 -7.09 3.56 -24.68
CA ASP A 88 -6.04 4.55 -24.39
C ASP A 88 -6.15 5.08 -22.96
N GLU A 89 -5.40 4.45 -22.04
CA GLU A 89 -5.32 4.87 -20.64
C GLU A 89 -4.73 6.28 -20.50
N GLY A 90 -3.79 6.65 -21.38
CA GLY A 90 -3.16 7.94 -21.36
C GLY A 90 -4.09 9.07 -21.73
N GLU A 91 -4.91 8.91 -22.78
CA GLU A 91 -5.92 9.89 -23.17
C GLU A 91 -6.95 10.07 -22.07
N ARG A 92 -7.50 8.98 -21.54
CA ARG A 92 -8.52 8.99 -20.47
C ARG A 92 -8.02 9.61 -19.16
N ILE A 93 -6.75 9.37 -18.79
CA ILE A 93 -6.11 10.07 -17.66
C ILE A 93 -6.00 11.56 -17.96
N GLY A 94 -5.65 11.93 -19.21
CA GLY A 94 -5.60 13.32 -19.65
C GLY A 94 -6.95 14.02 -19.49
N GLU A 95 -8.04 13.41 -19.96
CA GLU A 95 -9.40 13.90 -19.82
C GLU A 95 -9.78 14.09 -18.34
N TRP A 96 -9.45 13.11 -17.49
CA TRP A 96 -9.73 13.21 -16.06
C TRP A 96 -8.95 14.34 -15.38
N LEU A 97 -7.68 14.55 -15.75
CA LEU A 97 -6.86 15.65 -15.24
C LEU A 97 -7.39 17.02 -15.70
N ASP A 98 -7.85 17.14 -16.94
CA ASP A 98 -8.45 18.37 -17.44
C ASP A 98 -9.79 18.67 -16.74
N PHE A 99 -10.58 17.65 -16.46
CA PHE A 99 -11.77 17.80 -15.63
C PHE A 99 -11.40 18.24 -14.20
N ALA A 100 -10.28 17.72 -13.63
CA ALA A 100 -9.81 18.12 -12.32
C ALA A 100 -9.51 19.64 -12.24
N LYS A 101 -8.90 20.21 -13.31
CA LYS A 101 -8.65 21.65 -13.40
C LYS A 101 -9.96 22.46 -13.43
N GLN A 102 -10.99 21.96 -14.13
CA GLN A 102 -12.30 22.65 -14.23
C GLN A 102 -13.01 22.74 -12.87
N VAL A 103 -12.94 21.67 -12.05
CA VAL A 103 -13.62 21.62 -10.76
C VAL A 103 -12.81 22.23 -9.62
N GLU A 104 -11.59 22.68 -9.86
CA GLU A 104 -10.67 23.19 -8.84
C GLU A 104 -11.23 24.36 -8.04
N ARG A 105 -12.06 25.22 -8.65
CA ARG A 105 -12.66 26.39 -7.99
C ARG A 105 -13.84 26.05 -7.08
N LEU A 106 -14.35 24.84 -7.15
CA LEU A 106 -15.47 24.39 -6.32
C LEU A 106 -15.03 24.08 -4.88
N PRO A 107 -15.99 24.02 -3.92
CA PRO A 107 -15.70 23.51 -2.59
C PRO A 107 -15.01 22.15 -2.65
N ALA A 108 -13.94 21.95 -1.88
CA ALA A 108 -13.03 20.82 -2.01
C ALA A 108 -13.72 19.44 -1.94
N THR A 109 -14.74 19.29 -1.06
CA THR A 109 -15.49 18.04 -0.94
C THR A 109 -16.39 17.78 -2.14
N LEU A 110 -17.02 18.82 -2.68
CA LEU A 110 -17.83 18.72 -3.89
C LEU A 110 -16.94 18.39 -5.11
N ALA A 111 -15.81 19.09 -5.26
CA ALA A 111 -14.85 18.80 -6.31
C ALA A 111 -14.33 17.35 -6.23
N ALA A 112 -14.01 16.87 -5.03
CA ALA A 112 -13.60 15.50 -4.80
C ALA A 112 -14.69 14.48 -5.17
N ALA A 113 -15.96 14.77 -4.86
CA ALA A 113 -17.08 13.90 -5.25
C ALA A 113 -17.26 13.87 -6.79
N LEU A 114 -17.10 15.00 -7.46
CA LEU A 114 -17.15 15.09 -8.92
C LEU A 114 -15.96 14.35 -9.57
N LEU A 115 -14.76 14.46 -9.01
CA LEU A 115 -13.58 13.75 -9.48
C LEU A 115 -13.73 12.22 -9.35
N TRP A 116 -14.34 11.77 -8.26
CA TRP A 116 -14.65 10.36 -8.07
C TRP A 116 -15.71 9.88 -9.09
N ASP A 117 -16.79 10.64 -9.27
CA ASP A 117 -17.84 10.33 -10.25
C ASP A 117 -17.27 10.27 -11.68
N ALA A 118 -16.38 11.20 -12.03
CA ALA A 118 -15.69 11.20 -13.32
C ALA A 118 -14.76 9.97 -13.47
N TRP A 119 -14.01 9.59 -12.42
CA TRP A 119 -13.16 8.41 -12.44
C TRP A 119 -13.94 7.12 -12.71
N GLU A 120 -15.07 6.94 -12.03
CA GLU A 120 -15.95 5.78 -12.22
C GLU A 120 -16.61 5.73 -13.60
N HIS A 121 -16.77 6.88 -14.29
CA HIS A 121 -17.38 6.94 -15.62
C HIS A 121 -16.36 6.85 -16.75
N LEU A 122 -15.21 7.49 -16.60
CA LEU A 122 -14.13 7.46 -17.60
C LEU A 122 -13.38 6.14 -17.55
N GLU A 123 -13.37 5.47 -16.39
CA GLU A 123 -12.57 4.26 -16.15
C GLU A 123 -11.15 4.40 -16.74
N PRO A 124 -10.33 5.38 -16.29
CA PRO A 124 -9.10 5.75 -16.97
C PRO A 124 -8.08 4.62 -17.06
N LEU A 125 -8.15 3.65 -16.15
CA LEU A 125 -7.27 2.50 -16.09
C LEU A 125 -8.09 1.21 -16.24
N GLN A 126 -7.66 0.29 -17.08
CA GLN A 126 -8.26 -1.04 -17.20
C GLN A 126 -8.07 -1.88 -15.94
N ARG A 127 -6.96 -1.64 -15.24
CA ARG A 127 -6.63 -2.25 -13.97
C ARG A 127 -6.46 -1.15 -12.92
N GLN A 128 -6.37 -1.53 -11.66
CA GLN A 128 -6.07 -0.60 -10.57
C GLN A 128 -7.12 0.52 -10.38
N HIS A 129 -8.39 0.22 -10.57
CA HIS A 129 -9.50 1.18 -10.30
C HIS A 129 -9.43 1.82 -8.91
N TRP A 130 -8.79 1.13 -7.94
CA TRP A 130 -8.53 1.65 -6.59
C TRP A 130 -7.69 2.93 -6.57
N LEU A 131 -6.88 3.18 -7.61
CA LEU A 131 -6.01 4.36 -7.67
C LEU A 131 -6.83 5.66 -7.65
N GLY A 132 -8.02 5.69 -8.24
CA GLY A 132 -8.91 6.84 -8.18
C GLY A 132 -9.26 7.26 -6.76
N GLN A 133 -9.45 6.31 -5.85
CA GLN A 133 -9.71 6.59 -4.44
C GLN A 133 -8.51 7.27 -3.75
N VAL A 134 -7.30 6.86 -4.11
CA VAL A 134 -6.05 7.47 -3.61
C VAL A 134 -5.88 8.88 -4.16
N LEU A 135 -6.10 9.07 -5.46
CA LEU A 135 -6.00 10.39 -6.13
C LEU A 135 -7.02 11.38 -5.58
N VAL A 136 -8.26 10.97 -5.35
CA VAL A 136 -9.29 11.81 -4.71
C VAL A 136 -8.89 12.16 -3.28
N SER A 137 -8.32 11.21 -2.54
CA SER A 137 -7.84 11.48 -1.18
C SER A 137 -6.64 12.42 -1.15
N ASP A 138 -5.75 12.32 -2.14
CA ASP A 138 -4.63 13.25 -2.32
C ASP A 138 -5.11 14.65 -2.71
N PHE A 139 -6.12 14.75 -3.59
CA PHE A 139 -6.77 16.02 -3.90
C PHE A 139 -7.32 16.69 -2.63
N LEU A 140 -8.03 15.96 -1.77
CA LEU A 140 -8.54 16.49 -0.50
C LEU A 140 -7.40 16.96 0.42
N ARG A 141 -6.28 16.26 0.43
CA ARG A 141 -5.08 16.65 1.19
C ARG A 141 -4.47 17.94 0.63
N SER A 142 -4.31 18.05 -0.69
CA SER A 142 -3.79 19.26 -1.33
C SER A 142 -4.67 20.49 -1.06
N ARG A 143 -5.98 20.27 -0.86
CA ARG A 143 -6.96 21.30 -0.50
C ARG A 143 -7.07 21.54 1.02
N GLY A 144 -6.14 20.99 1.80
CA GLY A 144 -6.04 21.21 3.25
C GLY A 144 -7.14 20.57 4.09
N LYS A 145 -7.91 19.62 3.54
CA LYS A 145 -8.95 18.91 4.30
C LYS A 145 -8.37 17.84 5.24
N VAL A 146 -7.24 17.26 4.88
CA VAL A 146 -6.39 16.44 5.73
C VAL A 146 -4.94 16.92 5.61
N ARG A 147 -4.13 16.77 6.65
CA ARG A 147 -2.78 17.37 6.68
C ARG A 147 -1.66 16.35 6.47
N SER A 148 -1.57 15.36 7.32
CA SER A 148 -0.43 14.45 7.42
C SER A 148 -0.62 13.10 6.73
N HIS A 149 -1.83 12.75 6.35
CA HIS A 149 -2.18 11.45 5.78
C HIS A 149 -3.30 11.60 4.76
N LEU A 150 -3.59 10.55 4.01
CA LEU A 150 -4.72 10.50 3.09
C LEU A 150 -6.00 10.12 3.84
N LEU A 151 -7.14 10.67 3.40
CA LEU A 151 -8.44 10.19 3.87
C LEU A 151 -8.61 8.72 3.47
N ALA A 152 -9.04 7.88 4.39
CA ALA A 152 -9.33 6.47 4.09
C ALA A 152 -10.67 6.33 3.33
N TYR A 153 -10.75 6.96 2.13
CA TYR A 153 -11.97 7.07 1.35
C TYR A 153 -12.60 5.71 1.02
N ALA A 154 -11.76 4.72 0.73
CA ALA A 154 -12.19 3.33 0.51
C ALA A 154 -12.98 2.74 1.69
N VAL A 155 -12.61 3.11 2.93
CA VAL A 155 -13.33 2.67 4.13
C VAL A 155 -14.73 3.28 4.15
N GLY A 156 -14.83 4.58 3.89
CA GLY A 156 -16.12 5.26 3.82
C GLY A 156 -17.02 4.72 2.71
N LEU A 157 -16.48 4.43 1.53
CA LEU A 157 -17.24 3.84 0.42
C LEU A 157 -17.85 2.48 0.77
N ARG A 158 -17.23 1.69 1.64
CA ARG A 158 -17.80 0.39 2.09
C ARG A 158 -19.06 0.55 2.93
N GLU A 159 -19.17 1.65 3.67
CA GLU A 159 -20.35 1.95 4.49
C GLU A 159 -21.57 2.40 3.65
N ILE A 160 -21.36 2.78 2.39
CA ILE A 160 -22.43 3.25 1.52
C ILE A 160 -22.97 2.10 0.66
N PRO A 161 -24.28 1.85 0.63
CA PRO A 161 -24.89 0.82 -0.20
C PRO A 161 -24.50 0.94 -1.68
N ARG A 162 -24.25 -0.19 -2.34
CA ARG A 162 -23.81 -0.23 -3.74
C ARG A 162 -24.82 0.43 -4.68
N GLU A 163 -26.12 0.29 -4.40
CA GLU A 163 -27.22 0.85 -5.18
C GLU A 163 -27.14 2.38 -5.22
N ARG A 164 -26.76 3.02 -4.13
CA ARG A 164 -26.56 4.48 -4.07
C ARG A 164 -25.28 4.90 -4.80
N ARG A 165 -24.19 4.15 -4.62
CA ARG A 165 -22.91 4.47 -5.27
C ARG A 165 -22.95 4.33 -6.79
N ARG A 166 -23.78 3.41 -7.29
CA ARG A 166 -23.96 3.11 -8.73
C ARG A 166 -25.34 3.51 -9.26
N ALA A 167 -26.01 4.44 -8.62
CA ALA A 167 -27.30 4.94 -9.07
C ALA A 167 -27.19 5.57 -10.48
N ARG A 168 -28.23 5.45 -11.28
CA ARG A 168 -28.29 6.12 -12.59
C ARG A 168 -28.29 7.64 -12.44
N ASP A 169 -28.97 8.14 -11.41
CA ASP A 169 -29.02 9.56 -11.09
C ASP A 169 -27.68 10.04 -10.51
N ARG A 170 -27.11 11.05 -11.17
CA ARG A 170 -25.82 11.65 -10.79
C ARG A 170 -25.87 12.28 -9.39
N THR A 171 -26.96 12.95 -9.06
CA THR A 171 -27.11 13.61 -7.76
C THR A 171 -27.03 12.60 -6.63
N THR A 172 -27.69 11.44 -6.78
CA THR A 172 -27.62 10.34 -5.81
C THR A 172 -26.19 9.81 -5.65
N ARG A 173 -25.42 9.65 -6.74
CA ARG A 173 -24.01 9.24 -6.67
C ARG A 173 -23.12 10.27 -5.98
N LEU A 174 -23.32 11.56 -6.27
CA LEU A 174 -22.55 12.62 -5.61
C LEU A 174 -22.85 12.71 -4.12
N ILE A 175 -24.11 12.60 -3.72
CA ILE A 175 -24.48 12.52 -2.30
C ILE A 175 -23.86 11.29 -1.64
N ALA A 176 -23.91 10.12 -2.29
CA ALA A 176 -23.28 8.91 -1.80
C ALA A 176 -21.75 9.06 -1.60
N SER A 177 -21.09 9.80 -2.49
CA SER A 177 -19.66 10.12 -2.37
C SER A 177 -19.38 11.06 -1.17
N LEU A 178 -20.20 12.07 -0.95
CA LEU A 178 -20.08 12.98 0.20
C LEU A 178 -20.33 12.23 1.52
N ASP A 179 -21.35 11.36 1.55
CA ASP A 179 -21.63 10.49 2.70
C ASP A 179 -20.45 9.56 2.99
N ALA A 180 -19.80 9.01 1.94
CA ALA A 180 -18.61 8.19 2.09
C ALA A 180 -17.42 8.97 2.69
N MET A 181 -17.21 10.23 2.30
CA MET A 181 -16.18 11.08 2.91
C MET A 181 -16.47 11.32 4.39
N SER A 182 -17.74 11.57 4.74
CA SER A 182 -18.17 11.72 6.12
C SER A 182 -17.96 10.44 6.94
N ALA A 183 -18.34 9.28 6.39
CA ALA A 183 -18.15 7.99 7.02
C ALA A 183 -16.66 7.67 7.23
N ALA A 184 -15.80 7.96 6.23
CA ALA A 184 -14.36 7.80 6.35
C ALA A 184 -13.77 8.67 7.47
N ALA A 185 -14.20 9.93 7.58
CA ALA A 185 -13.79 10.83 8.65
C ALA A 185 -14.23 10.32 10.03
N ALA A 186 -15.48 9.86 10.14
CA ALA A 186 -16.00 9.28 11.38
C ALA A 186 -15.25 8.01 11.80
N ALA A 187 -14.90 7.13 10.85
CA ALA A 187 -14.08 5.95 11.11
C ALA A 187 -12.67 6.35 11.59
N GLY A 188 -12.03 7.32 10.93
CA GLY A 188 -10.72 7.82 11.34
C GLY A 188 -10.73 8.43 12.75
N MET A 189 -11.78 9.17 13.13
CA MET A 189 -11.93 9.69 14.50
C MET A 189 -12.03 8.56 15.53
N LYS A 190 -12.81 7.52 15.26
CA LYS A 190 -12.89 6.33 16.14
C LYS A 190 -11.53 5.65 16.31
N ASP A 191 -10.74 5.55 15.23
CA ASP A 191 -9.41 4.94 15.30
C ASP A 191 -8.42 5.82 16.10
N ILE A 192 -8.49 7.14 15.97
CA ILE A 192 -7.72 8.09 16.80
C ILE A 192 -8.07 7.91 18.29
N ASP A 193 -9.36 7.81 18.62
CA ASP A 193 -9.80 7.61 20.00
C ASP A 193 -9.29 6.27 20.57
N ARG A 194 -9.38 5.19 19.77
CA ARG A 194 -8.84 3.87 20.14
C ARG A 194 -7.33 3.90 20.37
N LEU A 195 -6.59 4.48 19.43
CA LEU A 195 -5.13 4.62 19.56
C LEU A 195 -4.74 5.49 20.74
N THR A 196 -5.47 6.56 21.01
CA THR A 196 -5.24 7.44 22.16
C THR A 196 -5.46 6.70 23.47
N LEU A 197 -6.54 5.93 23.56
CA LEU A 197 -6.82 5.09 24.72
C LEU A 197 -5.74 4.02 24.91
N ALA A 198 -5.39 3.30 23.83
CA ALA A 198 -4.34 2.29 23.85
C ALA A 198 -2.99 2.89 24.29
N LYS A 199 -2.62 4.05 23.77
CA LYS A 199 -1.40 4.77 24.18
C LYS A 199 -1.39 5.02 25.68
N ARG A 200 -2.46 5.62 26.24
CA ARG A 200 -2.57 5.89 27.68
C ARG A 200 -2.47 4.62 28.52
N GLN A 201 -3.08 3.51 28.07
CA GLN A 201 -3.02 2.24 28.78
C GLN A 201 -1.60 1.64 28.78
N LEU A 202 -0.91 1.66 27.63
CA LEU A 202 0.45 1.16 27.49
C LEU A 202 1.45 2.02 28.27
N GLU A 203 1.30 3.35 28.23
CA GLU A 203 2.13 4.29 28.99
C GLU A 203 1.97 4.07 30.51
N ARG A 204 0.75 3.82 31.01
CA ARG A 204 0.54 3.47 32.43
C ARG A 204 1.29 2.20 32.86
N LYS A 205 1.34 1.17 31.98
CA LYS A 205 2.09 -0.06 32.24
C LYS A 205 3.61 0.17 32.25
N ALA A 206 4.07 1.20 31.55
CA ALA A 206 5.48 1.59 31.54
C ALA A 206 5.88 2.50 32.74
N LEU A 207 4.92 3.09 33.47
CA LEU A 207 5.19 3.91 34.63
C LEU A 207 5.91 3.10 35.72
N GLY A 208 6.94 3.69 36.34
CA GLY A 208 7.76 3.04 37.38
C GLY A 208 8.82 2.07 36.85
N LYS A 209 8.92 1.87 35.53
CA LYS A 209 10.00 1.09 34.92
C LYS A 209 11.27 1.94 34.74
N ARG A 210 12.43 1.28 34.68
CA ARG A 210 13.73 1.99 34.53
C ARG A 210 13.74 2.82 33.23
N SER A 211 14.34 3.99 33.28
CA SER A 211 14.48 4.90 32.13
C SER A 211 15.23 4.26 30.92
N THR A 212 16.06 3.25 31.16
CA THR A 212 16.78 2.44 30.17
C THR A 212 15.91 1.33 29.54
N SER A 213 14.64 1.25 29.93
CA SER A 213 13.73 0.24 29.39
C SER A 213 13.45 0.45 27.89
N SER A 214 13.41 -0.63 27.14
CA SER A 214 12.99 -0.61 25.73
C SER A 214 11.46 -0.52 25.54
N LEU A 215 10.69 -0.38 26.62
CA LEU A 215 9.22 -0.26 26.57
C LEU A 215 8.72 0.91 25.73
N PRO A 216 9.27 2.15 25.83
CA PRO A 216 8.81 3.26 25.00
C PRO A 216 8.96 2.98 23.50
N VAL A 217 10.05 2.33 23.09
CA VAL A 217 10.28 1.94 21.68
C VAL A 217 9.25 0.91 21.23
N ALA A 218 8.96 -0.09 22.07
CA ALA A 218 7.94 -1.10 21.78
C ALA A 218 6.54 -0.48 21.69
N ILE A 219 6.18 0.43 22.61
CA ILE A 219 4.91 1.16 22.59
C ILE A 219 4.77 1.98 21.30
N HIS A 220 5.79 2.75 20.94
CA HIS A 220 5.78 3.54 19.71
C HIS A 220 5.58 2.65 18.48
N LEU A 221 6.27 1.53 18.40
CA LEU A 221 6.15 0.60 17.28
C LEU A 221 4.74 -0.02 17.19
N LEU A 222 4.16 -0.43 18.33
CA LEU A 222 2.81 -0.99 18.42
C LEU A 222 1.71 0.02 18.05
N LEU A 223 1.92 1.31 18.32
CA LEU A 223 0.99 2.37 17.96
C LEU A 223 1.15 2.84 16.51
N SER A 224 2.35 2.68 15.92
CA SER A 224 2.64 3.12 14.56
C SER A 224 2.32 2.08 13.48
N ARG A 225 2.03 0.84 13.87
CA ARG A 225 1.80 -0.28 12.94
C ARG A 225 0.60 -1.11 13.38
N PRO A 226 -0.25 -1.55 12.44
CA PRO A 226 -1.42 -2.36 12.77
C PRO A 226 -1.04 -3.74 13.33
N ILE A 227 0.09 -4.28 12.88
CA ILE A 227 0.61 -5.60 13.30
C ILE A 227 2.12 -5.49 13.51
N VAL A 228 2.61 -6.01 14.65
CA VAL A 228 4.02 -6.00 15.02
C VAL A 228 4.47 -7.39 15.46
N SER A 229 5.56 -7.89 14.88
CA SER A 229 6.20 -9.14 15.31
C SER A 229 7.25 -8.91 16.40
N ALA A 230 7.58 -9.97 17.16
CA ALA A 230 8.66 -9.90 18.16
C ALA A 230 10.01 -9.52 17.51
N HIS A 231 10.28 -9.98 16.29
CA HIS A 231 11.48 -9.61 15.54
C HIS A 231 11.55 -8.11 15.25
N MET A 232 10.43 -7.50 14.86
CA MET A 232 10.38 -6.05 14.61
C MET A 232 10.70 -5.25 15.88
N ILE A 233 10.17 -5.67 17.05
CA ILE A 233 10.48 -5.04 18.34
C ILE A 233 11.95 -5.26 18.67
N ALA A 234 12.46 -6.48 18.53
CA ALA A 234 13.85 -6.80 18.81
C ALA A 234 14.83 -5.93 18.01
N LYS A 235 14.56 -5.80 16.71
CA LYS A 235 15.35 -4.96 15.79
C LYS A 235 15.28 -3.47 16.18
N SER A 236 14.07 -2.95 16.41
CA SER A 236 13.89 -1.51 16.72
C SER A 236 14.44 -1.13 18.09
N ALA A 237 14.29 -2.00 19.08
CA ALA A 237 14.74 -1.76 20.47
C ALA A 237 16.19 -2.25 20.72
N LYS A 238 16.83 -2.89 19.72
CA LYS A 238 18.18 -3.47 19.81
C LYS A 238 18.31 -4.46 20.97
N ILE A 239 17.34 -5.36 21.12
CA ILE A 239 17.27 -6.39 22.16
C ILE A 239 17.12 -7.78 21.54
N SER A 240 17.29 -8.83 22.33
CA SER A 240 17.08 -10.21 21.87
C SER A 240 15.59 -10.47 21.56
N PRO A 241 15.26 -11.43 20.67
CA PRO A 241 13.87 -11.83 20.40
C PRO A 241 13.13 -12.28 21.67
N ARG A 242 13.82 -12.95 22.60
CA ARG A 242 13.27 -13.34 23.91
C ARG A 242 12.93 -12.10 24.78
N GLY A 243 13.81 -11.08 24.75
CA GLY A 243 13.55 -9.81 25.41
C GLY A 243 12.31 -9.09 24.83
N ALA A 244 12.14 -9.12 23.51
CA ALA A 244 10.97 -8.57 22.85
C ALA A 244 9.68 -9.30 23.26
N LEU A 245 9.68 -10.62 23.36
CA LEU A 245 8.53 -11.40 23.85
C LEU A 245 8.19 -11.07 25.31
N ASN A 246 9.19 -10.84 26.17
CA ASN A 246 8.97 -10.41 27.54
C ASN A 246 8.31 -9.02 27.58
N LEU A 247 8.76 -8.06 26.76
CA LEU A 247 8.14 -6.73 26.66
C LEU A 247 6.68 -6.82 26.19
N ILE A 248 6.39 -7.69 25.22
CA ILE A 248 5.02 -7.94 24.74
C ILE A 248 4.14 -8.47 25.89
N GLY A 249 4.67 -9.43 26.66
CA GLY A 249 4.00 -9.97 27.84
C GLY A 249 3.74 -8.91 28.92
N GLU A 250 4.72 -8.04 29.20
CA GLU A 250 4.56 -6.93 30.13
C GLU A 250 3.50 -5.92 29.69
N LEU A 251 3.48 -5.59 28.38
CA LEU A 251 2.50 -4.68 27.81
C LEU A 251 1.12 -5.33 27.70
N GLY A 252 1.03 -6.67 27.72
CA GLY A 252 -0.22 -7.42 27.63
C GLY A 252 -1.02 -7.05 26.40
N VAL A 253 -0.35 -6.88 25.25
CA VAL A 253 -1.00 -6.61 23.96
C VAL A 253 -1.57 -7.89 23.37
N ARG A 254 -2.66 -7.75 22.61
CA ARG A 254 -3.37 -8.87 22.02
C ARG A 254 -2.58 -9.50 20.88
N GLU A 255 -2.51 -10.82 20.85
CA GLU A 255 -2.04 -11.54 19.69
C GLU A 255 -3.12 -11.53 18.60
N MET A 256 -2.73 -11.21 17.38
CA MET A 256 -3.63 -11.01 16.24
C MET A 256 -3.67 -12.21 15.30
N THR A 257 -2.62 -13.04 15.28
CA THR A 257 -2.45 -14.08 14.26
C THR A 257 -2.92 -15.48 14.67
N GLY A 258 -2.93 -15.82 15.97
CA GLY A 258 -3.37 -17.13 16.49
C GLY A 258 -2.56 -18.33 15.96
N ARG A 259 -1.36 -18.11 15.41
CA ARG A 259 -0.50 -19.16 14.83
C ARG A 259 0.72 -19.43 15.71
N GLY A 260 1.16 -20.68 15.78
CA GLY A 260 2.38 -21.05 16.54
C GLY A 260 3.66 -20.43 15.98
N ARG A 261 3.77 -20.34 14.64
CA ARG A 261 4.82 -19.59 13.92
C ARG A 261 4.24 -18.26 13.42
N TYR A 262 5.09 -17.26 13.23
CA TYR A 262 4.74 -15.93 12.71
C TYR A 262 3.72 -15.19 13.57
N ARG A 263 3.91 -15.25 14.89
CA ARG A 263 3.08 -14.55 15.86
C ARG A 263 3.24 -13.04 15.70
N ALA A 264 2.13 -12.33 15.73
CA ALA A 264 2.10 -10.88 15.68
C ALA A 264 1.04 -10.30 16.62
N TRP A 265 1.29 -9.10 17.11
CA TRP A 265 0.51 -8.41 18.13
C TRP A 265 0.08 -7.04 17.62
N GLY A 266 -1.03 -6.53 18.14
CA GLY A 266 -1.58 -5.24 17.79
C GLY A 266 -2.39 -4.64 18.92
N VAL A 267 -2.74 -3.36 18.78
CA VAL A 267 -3.52 -2.58 19.75
C VAL A 267 -4.92 -2.20 19.25
N LEU A 268 -5.21 -2.44 17.95
CA LEU A 268 -6.50 -2.16 17.32
C LEU A 268 -7.37 -3.41 17.19
#